data_e2602df7b43d943179f01e29e16365d1
#
_entry.id   e2602df7b43d943179f01e29e16365d1
#
_cell.length_a   1.000
_cell.length_b   1.000
_cell.length_c   1.000
_cell.angle_alpha   90.00
_cell.angle_beta   90.00
_cell.angle_gamma   90.00
#
_symmetry.space_group_name_H-M   'P 1'
#
loop_
_entity.id
_entity.type
_entity.pdbx_description
1 polymer ?
#
loop_
_entity_poly.entity_id
_entity_poly.type
_entity_poly.pdbx_seq_one_letter_code
_entity_poly.pdbx_strand_id
1 'polypeptide(L)'
;CVTGVQTCALPICLAKFLPAVIFIVACFIGFAIGESLGASALRIAGGIFTKIADIGSDLMKIVFKVKEDDPRNPGVIADCTGDNAGDSVGPTADGFETYGVTGVALVSFILLAVPEAAVQVQLLVWIFVMRVMMIIASGVSYIGNEIVMKGKYGNAARFDFEAPLTSLVWVTSIVSLVFTFVVSKLLIGNITIGGTVYANLWWQLSVIITFGTLAGAIIPEVVKVFTSTNARH
;
A
#
# COMPACT_ATOMS: atom_id res chain seq x y z
N CYS A 1 -11.26 -25.86 -43.14
CA CYS A 1 -12.15 -26.38 -42.06
C CYS A 1 -11.54 -26.40 -40.64
N VAL A 2 -10.42 -25.75 -40.41
CA VAL A 2 -9.77 -25.74 -39.08
C VAL A 2 -10.02 -24.40 -38.32
N THR A 3 -10.46 -23.38 -39.04
CA THR A 3 -10.72 -22.05 -38.47
C THR A 3 -12.09 -21.87 -37.79
N GLY A 4 -13.05 -22.79 -38.04
CA GLY A 4 -14.39 -22.64 -37.49
C GLY A 4 -14.57 -23.13 -36.05
N VAL A 5 -13.67 -24.01 -35.56
CA VAL A 5 -13.78 -24.58 -34.21
C VAL A 5 -13.19 -23.65 -33.14
N GLN A 6 -12.19 -22.86 -33.53
CA GLN A 6 -11.58 -21.90 -32.61
C GLN A 6 -12.46 -20.69 -32.33
N THR A 7 -13.31 -20.27 -33.27
CA THR A 7 -14.20 -19.10 -33.09
C THR A 7 -15.45 -19.43 -32.25
N CYS A 8 -15.84 -20.69 -32.10
CA CYS A 8 -16.96 -21.10 -31.24
C CYS A 8 -16.53 -21.44 -29.80
N ALA A 9 -15.33 -21.93 -29.59
CA ALA A 9 -14.86 -22.32 -28.27
C ALA A 9 -14.54 -21.09 -27.37
N LEU A 10 -14.05 -20.00 -27.96
CA LEU A 10 -13.70 -18.79 -27.24
C LEU A 10 -14.91 -18.09 -26.59
N PRO A 11 -16.04 -17.83 -27.29
CA PRO A 11 -17.22 -17.23 -26.67
C PRO A 11 -17.89 -18.13 -25.64
N ILE A 12 -17.85 -19.45 -25.82
CA ILE A 12 -18.40 -20.39 -24.84
C ILE A 12 -17.55 -20.46 -23.58
N CYS A 13 -16.25 -20.42 -23.70
CA CYS A 13 -15.33 -20.28 -22.57
C CYS A 13 -15.53 -18.93 -21.86
N LEU A 14 -15.63 -17.85 -22.60
CA LEU A 14 -15.85 -16.50 -22.08
C LEU A 14 -17.20 -16.38 -21.35
N ALA A 15 -18.26 -16.96 -21.90
CA ALA A 15 -19.59 -17.00 -21.27
C ALA A 15 -19.60 -17.78 -19.94
N LYS A 16 -18.74 -18.78 -19.78
CA LYS A 16 -18.56 -19.48 -18.50
C LYS A 16 -17.76 -18.69 -17.48
N PHE A 17 -16.80 -17.86 -17.93
CA PHE A 17 -15.98 -17.02 -17.04
C PHE A 17 -16.67 -15.71 -16.63
N LEU A 18 -17.57 -15.17 -17.45
CA LEU A 18 -18.25 -13.91 -17.18
C LEU A 18 -19.03 -13.90 -15.84
N PRO A 19 -19.82 -14.94 -15.48
CA PRO A 19 -20.46 -14.99 -14.17
C PRO A 19 -19.47 -15.04 -13.01
N ALA A 20 -18.35 -15.74 -13.18
CA ALA A 20 -17.29 -15.79 -12.16
C ALA A 20 -16.62 -14.43 -11.96
N VAL A 21 -16.35 -13.70 -13.04
CA VAL A 21 -15.78 -12.34 -12.98
C VAL A 21 -16.75 -11.38 -12.29
N ILE A 22 -18.04 -11.40 -12.64
CA ILE A 22 -19.06 -10.56 -12.00
C ILE A 22 -19.17 -10.89 -10.51
N PHE A 23 -19.13 -12.18 -10.14
CA PHE A 23 -19.16 -12.61 -8.76
C PHE A 23 -17.91 -12.12 -7.98
N ILE A 24 -16.73 -12.28 -8.56
CA ILE A 24 -15.46 -11.78 -7.96
C ILE A 24 -15.52 -10.28 -7.76
N VAL A 25 -15.99 -9.51 -8.74
CA VAL A 25 -16.11 -8.04 -8.63
C VAL A 25 -17.11 -7.67 -7.52
N ALA A 26 -18.26 -8.34 -7.44
CA ALA A 26 -19.24 -8.07 -6.38
C ALA A 26 -18.68 -8.40 -4.99
N CYS A 27 -17.93 -9.49 -4.85
CA CYS A 27 -17.21 -9.83 -3.61
C CYS A 27 -16.15 -8.78 -3.26
N PHE A 28 -15.43 -8.28 -4.26
CA PHE A 28 -14.40 -7.23 -4.06
C PHE A 28 -15.01 -5.92 -3.60
N ILE A 29 -16.17 -5.53 -4.12
CA ILE A 29 -16.90 -4.33 -3.67
C ILE A 29 -17.35 -4.50 -2.22
N GLY A 30 -17.93 -5.64 -1.86
CA GLY A 30 -18.31 -5.95 -0.48
C GLY A 30 -17.12 -5.94 0.48
N PHE A 31 -15.99 -6.49 0.06
CA PHE A 31 -14.74 -6.47 0.79
C PHE A 31 -14.24 -5.03 1.02
N ALA A 32 -14.22 -4.19 -0.01
CA ALA A 32 -13.79 -2.80 0.10
C ALA A 32 -14.67 -1.96 1.05
N ILE A 33 -15.98 -2.21 1.08
CA ILE A 33 -16.88 -1.58 2.07
C ILE A 33 -16.51 -2.03 3.48
N GLY A 34 -16.27 -3.32 3.69
CA GLY A 34 -15.84 -3.87 4.98
C GLY A 34 -14.48 -3.33 5.44
N GLU A 35 -13.53 -3.19 4.52
CA GLU A 35 -12.22 -2.58 4.79
C GLU A 35 -12.34 -1.12 5.20
N SER A 36 -13.17 -0.33 4.52
CA SER A 36 -13.38 1.08 4.85
C SER A 36 -13.97 1.25 6.26
N LEU A 37 -14.91 0.40 6.65
CA LEU A 37 -15.45 0.37 8.02
C LEU A 37 -14.40 -0.05 9.04
N GLY A 38 -13.63 -1.09 8.75
CA GLY A 38 -12.53 -1.56 9.57
C GLY A 38 -11.45 -0.49 9.76
N ALA A 39 -11.03 0.17 8.68
CA ALA A 39 -10.08 1.27 8.70
C ALA A 39 -10.56 2.44 9.56
N SER A 40 -11.84 2.80 9.47
CA SER A 40 -12.44 3.85 10.30
C SER A 40 -12.38 3.50 11.79
N ALA A 41 -12.71 2.26 12.17
CA ALA A 41 -12.61 1.78 13.54
C ALA A 41 -11.16 1.80 14.05
N LEU A 42 -10.20 1.37 13.24
CA LEU A 42 -8.79 1.36 13.57
C LEU A 42 -8.22 2.78 13.74
N ARG A 43 -8.63 3.73 12.90
CA ARG A 43 -8.25 5.16 13.03
C ARG A 43 -8.79 5.78 14.31
N ILE A 44 -10.02 5.45 14.69
CA ILE A 44 -10.60 5.90 15.95
C ILE A 44 -9.81 5.33 17.13
N ALA A 45 -9.54 4.03 17.13
CA ALA A 45 -8.81 3.37 18.21
C ALA A 45 -7.36 3.90 18.34
N GLY A 46 -6.63 4.05 17.22
CA GLY A 46 -5.23 4.52 17.22
C GLY A 46 -5.08 6.03 17.46
N GLY A 47 -6.00 6.86 16.92
CA GLY A 47 -5.86 8.30 16.97
C GLY A 47 -6.56 8.95 18.16
N ILE A 48 -7.81 8.61 18.44
CA ILE A 48 -8.60 9.26 19.53
C ILE A 48 -8.10 8.80 20.88
N PHE A 49 -7.82 7.51 21.05
CA PHE A 49 -7.31 6.96 22.30
C PHE A 49 -6.00 7.63 22.73
N THR A 50 -5.07 7.78 21.82
CA THR A 50 -3.78 8.44 22.04
C THR A 50 -3.98 9.91 22.45
N LYS A 51 -4.85 10.64 21.76
CA LYS A 51 -5.14 12.04 22.10
C LYS A 51 -5.77 12.21 23.47
N ILE A 52 -6.60 11.29 23.91
CA ILE A 52 -7.18 11.32 25.26
C ILE A 52 -6.10 11.07 26.33
N ALA A 53 -5.18 10.13 26.06
CA ALA A 53 -4.07 9.84 26.95
C ALA A 53 -3.09 11.01 27.07
N ASP A 54 -2.76 11.66 25.97
CA ASP A 54 -1.92 12.87 25.89
C ASP A 54 -2.53 14.03 26.69
N ILE A 55 -3.81 14.34 26.49
CA ILE A 55 -4.52 15.35 27.28
C ILE A 55 -4.52 15.01 28.78
N GLY A 56 -4.73 13.75 29.13
CA GLY A 56 -4.67 13.28 30.52
C GLY A 56 -3.28 13.45 31.12
N SER A 57 -2.24 13.14 30.38
CA SER A 57 -0.83 13.31 30.75
C SER A 57 -0.50 14.78 30.99
N ASP A 58 -0.89 15.68 30.10
CA ASP A 58 -0.70 17.12 30.20
C ASP A 58 -1.45 17.72 31.38
N LEU A 59 -2.66 17.26 31.65
CA LEU A 59 -3.41 17.71 32.83
C LEU A 59 -2.68 17.36 34.12
N MET A 60 -2.13 16.16 34.25
CA MET A 60 -1.32 15.75 35.39
C MET A 60 -0.07 16.61 35.55
N LYS A 61 0.59 16.98 34.47
CA LYS A 61 1.72 17.90 34.44
C LYS A 61 1.34 19.28 35.00
N ILE A 62 0.21 19.83 34.58
CA ILE A 62 -0.27 21.15 35.02
C ILE A 62 -0.74 21.11 36.49
N VAL A 63 -1.56 20.15 36.86
CA VAL A 63 -2.18 20.07 38.20
C VAL A 63 -1.20 19.65 39.28
N PHE A 64 -0.41 18.62 38.99
CA PHE A 64 0.51 18.06 40.00
C PHE A 64 1.98 18.52 39.82
N LYS A 65 2.25 19.38 38.83
CA LYS A 65 3.61 19.90 38.53
C LYS A 65 4.64 18.77 38.36
N VAL A 66 4.21 17.65 37.82
CA VAL A 66 5.05 16.52 37.47
C VAL A 66 5.82 16.88 36.20
N LYS A 67 7.10 16.49 36.07
CA LYS A 67 7.87 16.73 34.84
C LYS A 67 7.24 16.00 33.66
N GLU A 68 7.43 16.56 32.49
CA GLU A 68 7.14 15.88 31.22
C GLU A 68 7.92 14.56 31.20
N ASP A 69 7.32 13.51 30.69
CA ASP A 69 7.90 12.16 30.61
C ASP A 69 8.28 11.52 31.96
N ASP A 70 7.67 11.96 33.05
CA ASP A 70 7.91 11.34 34.36
C ASP A 70 7.22 9.95 34.41
N PRO A 71 7.97 8.85 34.58
CA PRO A 71 7.44 7.50 34.59
C PRO A 71 6.45 7.21 35.75
N ARG A 72 6.32 8.13 36.71
CA ARG A 72 5.31 8.07 37.78
C ARG A 72 3.94 8.57 37.33
N ASN A 73 3.89 9.25 36.18
CA ASN A 73 2.62 9.67 35.60
C ASN A 73 2.05 8.53 34.73
N PRO A 74 0.94 7.88 35.17
CA PRO A 74 0.34 6.81 34.40
C PRO A 74 -0.19 7.28 33.03
N GLY A 75 -0.48 8.57 32.87
CA GLY A 75 -0.86 9.17 31.60
C GLY A 75 0.27 9.07 30.57
N VAL A 76 1.52 9.30 30.97
CA VAL A 76 2.69 9.16 30.09
C VAL A 76 2.84 7.73 29.58
N ILE A 77 2.63 6.74 30.46
CA ILE A 77 2.71 5.31 30.06
C ILE A 77 1.60 4.99 29.06
N ALA A 78 0.37 5.49 29.32
CA ALA A 78 -0.77 5.28 28.44
C ALA A 78 -0.56 5.96 27.07
N ASP A 79 0.01 7.16 27.06
CA ASP A 79 0.34 7.92 25.87
C ASP A 79 1.39 7.25 25.02
N CYS A 80 2.53 6.89 25.61
CA CYS A 80 3.59 6.13 24.91
C CYS A 80 3.09 4.79 24.34
N THR A 81 2.20 4.10 25.08
CA THR A 81 1.61 2.85 24.60
C THR A 81 0.61 3.09 23.48
N GLY A 82 -0.17 4.15 23.59
CA GLY A 82 -1.14 4.59 22.58
C GLY A 82 -0.47 5.03 21.28
N ASP A 83 0.61 5.79 21.38
CA ASP A 83 1.41 6.20 20.22
C ASP A 83 1.99 4.99 19.49
N ASN A 84 2.56 4.04 20.23
CA ASN A 84 3.09 2.82 19.64
C ASN A 84 2.00 1.99 18.93
N ALA A 85 0.80 1.91 19.51
CA ALA A 85 -0.35 1.28 18.87
C ALA A 85 -0.83 2.09 17.66
N GLY A 86 -0.90 3.41 17.77
CA GLY A 86 -1.30 4.32 16.71
C GLY A 86 -0.38 4.26 15.50
N ASP A 87 0.92 4.23 15.72
CA ASP A 87 1.94 4.12 14.67
C ASP A 87 1.89 2.76 13.95
N SER A 88 1.45 1.72 14.62
CA SER A 88 1.27 0.40 14.01
C SER A 88 -0.08 0.27 13.29
N VAL A 89 -1.16 0.76 13.89
CA VAL A 89 -2.54 0.62 13.40
C VAL A 89 -2.86 1.65 12.31
N GLY A 90 -2.36 2.88 12.41
CA GLY A 90 -2.62 3.95 11.46
C GLY A 90 -2.21 3.61 10.02
N PRO A 91 -0.94 3.23 9.76
CA PRO A 91 -0.50 2.79 8.45
C PRO A 91 -1.22 1.53 7.94
N THR A 92 -1.57 0.61 8.84
CA THR A 92 -2.36 -0.58 8.49
C THR A 92 -3.76 -0.20 8.03
N ALA A 93 -4.44 0.69 8.75
CA ALA A 93 -5.76 1.20 8.38
C ALA A 93 -5.73 1.93 7.03
N ASP A 94 -4.71 2.75 6.80
CA ASP A 94 -4.51 3.45 5.53
C ASP A 94 -4.23 2.49 4.38
N GLY A 95 -3.43 1.46 4.62
CA GLY A 95 -3.20 0.37 3.68
C GLY A 95 -4.51 -0.34 3.30
N PHE A 96 -5.32 -0.74 4.25
CA PHE A 96 -6.63 -1.37 4.02
C PHE A 96 -7.52 -0.49 3.14
N GLU A 97 -7.71 0.77 3.49
CA GLU A 97 -8.54 1.70 2.73
C GLU A 97 -8.00 1.93 1.32
N THR A 98 -6.71 2.17 1.18
CA THR A 98 -6.06 2.42 -0.10
C THR A 98 -6.12 1.19 -1.01
N TYR A 99 -5.90 0.01 -0.48
CA TYR A 99 -5.97 -1.23 -1.27
C TYR A 99 -7.41 -1.57 -1.67
N GLY A 100 -8.37 -1.46 -0.78
CA GLY A 100 -9.77 -1.78 -1.05
C GLY A 100 -10.42 -0.73 -1.96
N VAL A 101 -10.48 0.51 -1.54
CA VAL A 101 -11.21 1.59 -2.26
C VAL A 101 -10.57 1.89 -3.61
N THR A 102 -9.24 2.05 -3.66
CA THR A 102 -8.54 2.30 -4.92
C THR A 102 -8.63 1.08 -5.86
N GLY A 103 -8.58 -0.13 -5.30
CA GLY A 103 -8.77 -1.36 -6.07
C GLY A 103 -10.13 -1.40 -6.76
N VAL A 104 -11.21 -1.09 -6.04
CA VAL A 104 -12.57 -1.02 -6.60
C VAL A 104 -12.69 0.07 -7.65
N ALA A 105 -12.10 1.24 -7.43
CA ALA A 105 -12.10 2.31 -8.42
C ALA A 105 -11.42 1.89 -9.72
N LEU A 106 -10.25 1.24 -9.64
CA LEU A 106 -9.54 0.72 -10.81
C LEU A 106 -10.32 -0.39 -11.52
N VAL A 107 -10.92 -1.32 -10.78
CA VAL A 107 -11.77 -2.38 -11.32
C VAL A 107 -12.95 -1.77 -12.08
N SER A 108 -13.64 -0.81 -11.48
CA SER A 108 -14.77 -0.11 -12.11
C SER A 108 -14.36 0.63 -13.37
N PHE A 109 -13.20 1.31 -13.34
CA PHE A 109 -12.66 2.00 -14.50
C PHE A 109 -12.33 1.04 -15.65
N ILE A 110 -11.71 -0.10 -15.37
CA ILE A 110 -11.40 -1.11 -16.39
C ILE A 110 -12.67 -1.65 -17.02
N LEU A 111 -13.69 -1.95 -16.21
CA LEU A 111 -14.96 -2.49 -16.71
C LEU A 111 -15.70 -1.49 -17.62
N LEU A 112 -15.56 -0.20 -17.35
CA LEU A 112 -16.20 0.87 -18.15
C LEU A 112 -15.39 1.25 -19.39
N ALA A 113 -14.07 1.28 -19.29
CA ALA A 113 -13.20 1.80 -20.35
C ALA A 113 -12.79 0.75 -21.38
N VAL A 114 -12.75 -0.52 -21.00
CA VAL A 114 -12.28 -1.62 -21.86
C VAL A 114 -13.47 -2.44 -22.34
N PRO A 115 -13.78 -2.45 -23.66
CA PRO A 115 -14.97 -3.16 -24.18
C PRO A 115 -14.78 -4.69 -24.25
N GLU A 116 -13.53 -5.18 -24.29
CA GLU A 116 -13.23 -6.59 -24.50
C GLU A 116 -13.07 -7.33 -23.17
N ALA A 117 -13.95 -8.30 -22.91
CA ALA A 117 -13.96 -9.08 -21.67
C ALA A 117 -12.63 -9.82 -21.39
N ALA A 118 -11.96 -10.32 -22.44
CA ALA A 118 -10.67 -11.00 -22.28
C ALA A 118 -9.58 -10.06 -21.75
N VAL A 119 -9.55 -8.82 -22.24
CA VAL A 119 -8.61 -7.78 -21.80
C VAL A 119 -8.96 -7.28 -20.40
N GLN A 120 -10.25 -7.12 -20.09
CA GLN A 120 -10.70 -6.81 -18.74
C GLN A 120 -10.16 -7.82 -17.74
N VAL A 121 -10.34 -9.12 -17.99
CA VAL A 121 -9.85 -10.19 -17.11
C VAL A 121 -8.32 -10.11 -16.97
N GLN A 122 -7.59 -9.90 -18.04
CA GLN A 122 -6.14 -9.81 -18.02
C GLN A 122 -5.65 -8.62 -17.17
N LEU A 123 -6.28 -7.46 -17.31
CA LEU A 123 -5.95 -6.26 -16.50
C LEU A 123 -6.35 -6.44 -15.04
N LEU A 124 -7.49 -7.08 -14.74
CA LEU A 124 -7.90 -7.39 -13.37
C LEU A 124 -6.92 -8.35 -12.70
N VAL A 125 -6.50 -9.40 -13.40
CA VAL A 125 -5.47 -10.33 -12.90
C VAL A 125 -4.16 -9.59 -12.66
N TRP A 126 -3.76 -8.71 -13.56
CA TRP A 126 -2.56 -7.90 -13.40
C TRP A 126 -2.62 -7.02 -12.14
N ILE A 127 -3.73 -6.30 -11.89
CA ILE A 127 -3.90 -5.51 -10.67
C ILE A 127 -3.77 -6.38 -9.43
N PHE A 128 -4.43 -7.54 -9.42
CA PHE A 128 -4.40 -8.44 -8.28
C PHE A 128 -2.98 -8.98 -8.02
N VAL A 129 -2.30 -9.44 -9.06
CA VAL A 129 -0.92 -9.94 -8.97
C VAL A 129 0.02 -8.82 -8.50
N MET A 130 -0.15 -7.59 -9.00
CA MET A 130 0.62 -6.44 -8.54
C MET A 130 0.48 -6.20 -7.03
N ARG A 131 -0.73 -6.36 -6.46
CA ARG A 131 -0.95 -6.25 -5.01
C ARG A 131 -0.19 -7.35 -4.24
N VAL A 132 -0.28 -8.59 -4.68
CA VAL A 132 0.46 -9.71 -4.07
C VAL A 132 1.97 -9.47 -4.15
N MET A 133 2.47 -9.02 -5.30
CA MET A 133 3.90 -8.75 -5.49
C MET A 133 4.40 -7.60 -4.60
N MET A 134 3.57 -6.58 -4.33
CA MET A 134 3.92 -5.49 -3.41
C MET A 134 4.11 -5.99 -1.98
N ILE A 135 3.27 -6.93 -1.52
CA ILE A 135 3.43 -7.57 -0.20
C ILE A 135 4.75 -8.33 -0.13
N ILE A 136 5.07 -9.10 -1.18
CA ILE A 136 6.33 -9.85 -1.26
C ILE A 136 7.52 -8.88 -1.29
N ALA A 137 7.45 -7.82 -2.10
CA ALA A 137 8.48 -6.79 -2.19
C ALA A 137 8.75 -6.14 -0.81
N SER A 138 7.71 -5.80 -0.07
CA SER A 138 7.83 -5.24 1.28
C SER A 138 8.52 -6.20 2.23
N GLY A 139 8.12 -7.48 2.24
CA GLY A 139 8.74 -8.50 3.09
C GLY A 139 10.23 -8.72 2.77
N VAL A 140 10.56 -8.85 1.49
CA VAL A 140 11.95 -9.02 1.04
C VAL A 140 12.80 -7.81 1.37
N SER A 141 12.28 -6.60 1.14
CA SER A 141 12.98 -5.35 1.45
C SER A 141 13.20 -5.18 2.95
N TYR A 142 12.21 -5.53 3.77
CA TYR A 142 12.33 -5.49 5.23
C TYR A 142 13.45 -6.41 5.72
N ILE A 143 13.44 -7.68 5.31
CA ILE A 143 14.47 -8.66 5.69
C ILE A 143 15.85 -8.21 5.21
N GLY A 144 15.95 -7.75 3.95
CA GLY A 144 17.20 -7.26 3.40
C GLY A 144 17.75 -6.05 4.14
N ASN A 145 16.90 -5.06 4.44
CA ASN A 145 17.26 -3.87 5.19
C ASN A 145 17.67 -4.23 6.64
N GLU A 146 16.97 -5.15 7.29
CA GLU A 146 17.30 -5.61 8.65
C GLU A 146 18.69 -6.25 8.71
N ILE A 147 19.03 -7.11 7.75
CA ILE A 147 20.35 -7.76 7.67
C ILE A 147 21.45 -6.70 7.52
N VAL A 148 21.26 -5.74 6.60
CA VAL A 148 22.24 -4.67 6.34
C VAL A 148 22.39 -3.78 7.58
N MET A 149 21.29 -3.39 8.21
CA MET A 149 21.32 -2.48 9.37
C MET A 149 21.86 -3.16 10.62
N LYS A 150 21.57 -4.44 10.85
CA LYS A 150 22.22 -5.22 11.91
C LYS A 150 23.74 -5.29 11.72
N GLY A 151 24.21 -5.48 10.48
CA GLY A 151 25.64 -5.46 10.19
C GLY A 151 26.30 -4.10 10.43
N LYS A 152 25.60 -3.01 10.13
CA LYS A 152 26.12 -1.64 10.24
C LYS A 152 26.05 -1.09 11.66
N TYR A 153 24.99 -1.34 12.38
CA TYR A 153 24.66 -0.71 13.66
C TYR A 153 24.62 -1.68 14.85
N GLY A 154 24.80 -2.98 14.64
CA GLY A 154 24.66 -4.01 15.69
C GLY A 154 25.56 -3.82 16.92
N ASN A 155 26.70 -3.13 16.78
CA ASN A 155 27.63 -2.83 17.87
C ASN A 155 27.68 -1.35 18.23
N ALA A 156 26.80 -0.50 17.68
CA ALA A 156 26.79 0.92 17.93
C ALA A 156 26.03 1.24 19.23
N ALA A 157 26.68 1.90 20.19
CA ALA A 157 26.03 2.34 21.43
C ALA A 157 25.02 3.47 21.23
N ARG A 158 25.17 4.23 20.13
CA ARG A 158 24.24 5.28 19.70
C ARG A 158 24.17 5.27 18.17
N PHE A 159 22.97 5.31 17.62
CA PHE A 159 22.75 5.44 16.18
C PHE A 159 21.49 6.27 15.92
N ASP A 160 21.41 6.78 14.72
CA ASP A 160 20.26 7.52 14.25
C ASP A 160 19.15 6.51 13.86
N PHE A 161 18.02 6.53 14.58
CA PHE A 161 16.89 5.63 14.35
C PHE A 161 16.16 5.92 13.02
N GLU A 162 16.28 7.11 12.47
CA GLU A 162 15.64 7.47 11.21
C GLU A 162 16.36 6.86 10.00
N ALA A 163 17.68 6.67 10.07
CA ALA A 163 18.46 6.15 8.95
C ALA A 163 18.02 4.77 8.47
N PRO A 164 17.72 3.77 9.32
CA PRO A 164 17.16 2.50 8.91
C PRO A 164 15.77 2.61 8.26
N LEU A 165 14.92 3.51 8.73
CA LEU A 165 13.57 3.72 8.20
C LEU A 165 13.62 4.36 6.81
N THR A 166 14.39 5.42 6.64
CA THR A 166 14.62 6.06 5.34
C THR A 166 15.22 5.07 4.35
N SER A 167 16.21 4.28 4.76
CA SER A 167 16.80 3.22 3.94
C SER A 167 15.75 2.20 3.50
N LEU A 168 14.86 1.77 4.40
CA LEU A 168 13.79 0.82 4.10
C LEU A 168 12.84 1.37 3.03
N VAL A 169 12.44 2.65 3.14
CA VAL A 169 11.55 3.29 2.16
C VAL A 169 12.18 3.26 0.76
N TRP A 170 13.44 3.67 0.64
CA TRP A 170 14.13 3.69 -0.65
C TRP A 170 14.36 2.29 -1.22
N VAL A 171 14.81 1.34 -0.42
CA VAL A 171 15.00 -0.06 -0.84
C VAL A 171 13.68 -0.66 -1.30
N THR A 172 12.60 -0.50 -0.53
CA THR A 172 11.28 -1.01 -0.90
C THR A 172 10.77 -0.38 -2.19
N SER A 173 10.98 0.93 -2.36
CA SER A 173 10.59 1.63 -3.59
C SER A 173 11.32 1.09 -4.81
N ILE A 174 12.63 0.91 -4.73
CA ILE A 174 13.43 0.38 -5.84
C ILE A 174 13.02 -1.06 -6.17
N VAL A 175 12.90 -1.93 -5.18
CA VAL A 175 12.48 -3.33 -5.38
C VAL A 175 11.09 -3.40 -5.99
N SER A 176 10.15 -2.58 -5.51
CA SER A 176 8.78 -2.49 -6.04
C SER A 176 8.76 -2.03 -7.49
N LEU A 177 9.61 -1.08 -7.87
CA LEU A 177 9.73 -0.64 -9.28
C LEU A 177 10.23 -1.77 -10.18
N VAL A 178 11.26 -2.48 -9.77
CA VAL A 178 11.77 -3.62 -10.55
C VAL A 178 10.68 -4.66 -10.76
N PHE A 179 9.96 -5.04 -9.69
CA PHE A 179 8.85 -5.99 -9.81
C PHE A 179 7.72 -5.46 -10.68
N THR A 180 7.39 -4.17 -10.59
CA THR A 180 6.37 -3.54 -11.43
C THR A 180 6.66 -3.74 -12.91
N PHE A 181 7.88 -3.41 -13.36
CA PHE A 181 8.25 -3.57 -14.76
C PHE A 181 8.27 -5.04 -15.20
N VAL A 182 8.82 -5.94 -14.38
CA VAL A 182 8.88 -7.38 -14.69
C VAL A 182 7.48 -7.97 -14.81
N VAL A 183 6.64 -7.77 -13.80
CA VAL A 183 5.29 -8.33 -13.75
C VAL A 183 4.39 -7.74 -14.84
N SER A 184 4.47 -6.42 -15.08
CA SER A 184 3.71 -5.79 -16.14
C SER A 184 4.09 -6.32 -17.51
N LYS A 185 5.37 -6.50 -17.78
CA LYS A 185 5.84 -7.08 -19.04
C LYS A 185 5.36 -8.53 -19.22
N LEU A 186 5.37 -9.34 -18.15
CA LEU A 186 4.95 -10.73 -18.20
C LEU A 186 3.45 -10.88 -18.41
N LEU A 187 2.63 -10.08 -17.73
CA LEU A 187 1.18 -10.22 -17.73
C LEU A 187 0.48 -9.43 -18.82
N ILE A 188 0.96 -8.24 -19.13
CA ILE A 188 0.32 -7.31 -20.06
C ILE A 188 1.22 -6.89 -21.23
N GLY A 189 2.31 -7.64 -21.49
CA GLY A 189 3.27 -7.32 -22.54
C GLY A 189 2.69 -7.27 -23.95
N ASN A 190 1.68 -8.07 -24.23
CA ASN A 190 0.98 -8.13 -25.50
C ASN A 190 -0.53 -8.14 -25.29
N ILE A 191 -1.14 -6.97 -25.32
CA ILE A 191 -2.60 -6.81 -25.24
C ILE A 191 -3.13 -6.39 -26.60
N THR A 192 -4.17 -7.08 -27.08
CA THR A 192 -4.87 -6.74 -28.33
C THR A 192 -6.25 -6.21 -28.00
N ILE A 193 -6.53 -4.96 -28.32
CA ILE A 193 -7.84 -4.31 -28.13
C ILE A 193 -8.37 -3.89 -29.52
N GLY A 194 -9.56 -4.35 -29.88
CA GLY A 194 -10.20 -3.98 -31.15
C GLY A 194 -9.38 -4.37 -32.37
N GLY A 195 -8.57 -5.43 -32.31
CA GLY A 195 -7.70 -5.87 -33.39
C GLY A 195 -6.37 -5.12 -33.50
N THR A 196 -6.12 -4.11 -32.67
CA THR A 196 -4.82 -3.41 -32.57
C THR A 196 -4.00 -3.93 -31.40
N VAL A 197 -2.72 -4.25 -31.67
CA VAL A 197 -1.78 -4.74 -30.64
C VAL A 197 -1.16 -3.54 -29.92
N TYR A 198 -1.41 -3.43 -28.63
CA TYR A 198 -0.83 -2.41 -27.76
C TYR A 198 0.44 -2.92 -27.08
N ALA A 199 1.51 -3.06 -27.84
CA ALA A 199 2.80 -3.57 -27.35
C ALA A 199 3.45 -2.69 -26.27
N ASN A 200 3.09 -1.42 -26.16
CA ASN A 200 3.69 -0.45 -25.24
C ASN A 200 2.85 -0.20 -23.98
N LEU A 201 1.69 -0.81 -23.83
CA LEU A 201 0.79 -0.54 -22.69
C LEU A 201 1.44 -0.90 -21.35
N TRP A 202 2.13 -2.04 -21.28
CA TRP A 202 2.84 -2.46 -20.08
C TRP A 202 3.88 -1.43 -19.60
N TRP A 203 4.59 -0.82 -20.54
CA TRP A 203 5.56 0.23 -20.24
C TRP A 203 4.89 1.50 -19.72
N GLN A 204 3.85 1.96 -20.40
CA GLN A 204 3.11 3.18 -20.01
C GLN A 204 2.52 3.04 -18.60
N LEU A 205 1.87 1.92 -18.31
CA LEU A 205 1.31 1.66 -16.97
C LEU A 205 2.41 1.54 -15.91
N SER A 206 3.52 0.90 -16.23
CA SER A 206 4.67 0.82 -15.31
C SER A 206 5.28 2.18 -15.00
N VAL A 207 5.36 3.07 -15.99
CA VAL A 207 5.85 4.46 -15.80
C VAL A 207 4.89 5.25 -14.90
N ILE A 208 3.58 5.11 -15.08
CA ILE A 208 2.58 5.77 -14.21
C ILE A 208 2.76 5.31 -12.76
N ILE A 209 2.89 4.00 -12.52
CA ILE A 209 3.13 3.45 -11.19
C ILE A 209 4.45 3.96 -10.63
N THR A 210 5.48 4.08 -11.47
CA THR A 210 6.79 4.63 -11.06
C THR A 210 6.67 6.05 -10.52
N PHE A 211 5.94 6.92 -11.20
CA PHE A 211 5.70 8.29 -10.70
C PHE A 211 4.96 8.29 -9.38
N GLY A 212 3.95 7.45 -9.21
CA GLY A 212 3.24 7.28 -7.94
C GLY A 212 4.15 6.80 -6.81
N THR A 213 4.98 5.79 -7.08
CA THR A 213 5.93 5.23 -6.10
C THR A 213 7.00 6.25 -5.71
N LEU A 214 7.55 6.99 -6.68
CA LEU A 214 8.52 8.05 -6.41
C LEU A 214 7.90 9.20 -5.60
N ALA A 215 6.69 9.63 -5.93
CA ALA A 215 5.97 10.61 -5.13
C ALA A 215 5.78 10.12 -3.69
N GLY A 216 5.34 8.87 -3.50
CA GLY A 216 5.18 8.25 -2.19
C GLY A 216 6.48 8.15 -1.38
N ALA A 217 7.63 7.99 -2.04
CA ALA A 217 8.94 7.97 -1.37
C ALA A 217 9.47 9.38 -1.05
N ILE A 218 9.22 10.36 -1.93
CA ILE A 218 9.76 11.73 -1.80
C ILE A 218 8.93 12.55 -0.81
N ILE A 219 7.59 12.42 -0.80
CA ILE A 219 6.71 13.23 0.05
C ILE A 219 7.08 13.15 1.54
N PRO A 220 7.29 11.96 2.15
CA PRO A 220 7.71 11.87 3.55
C PRO A 220 9.05 12.54 3.82
N GLU A 221 10.02 12.44 2.92
CA GLU A 221 11.32 13.08 3.05
C GLU A 221 11.20 14.62 2.99
N VAL A 222 10.36 15.14 2.10
CA VAL A 222 10.08 16.58 2.03
C VAL A 222 9.38 17.05 3.30
N VAL A 223 8.38 16.34 3.78
CA VAL A 223 7.68 16.65 5.03
C VAL A 223 8.67 16.68 6.21
N LYS A 224 9.56 15.69 6.30
CA LYS A 224 10.59 15.60 7.32
C LYS A 224 11.49 16.85 7.35
N VAL A 225 11.88 17.39 6.19
CA VAL A 225 12.69 18.62 6.12
C VAL A 225 12.00 19.81 6.79
N PHE A 226 10.66 19.89 6.67
CA PHE A 226 9.89 21.00 7.23
C PHE A 226 9.44 20.79 8.69
N THR A 227 9.30 19.54 9.12
CA THR A 227 8.75 19.20 10.45
C THR A 227 9.79 18.73 11.46
N SER A 228 11.03 18.49 11.03
CA SER A 228 12.11 18.09 11.91
C SER A 228 12.42 19.17 12.96
N THR A 229 12.75 18.75 14.18
CA THR A 229 13.22 19.64 15.26
C THR A 229 14.48 20.45 14.89
N ASN A 230 15.21 20.00 13.88
CA ASN A 230 16.38 20.68 13.33
C ASN A 230 16.04 21.56 12.11
N ALA A 231 14.76 21.68 11.74
CA ALA A 231 14.34 22.53 10.64
C ALA A 231 14.66 23.99 10.96
N ARG A 232 15.40 24.65 10.09
CA ARG A 232 15.62 26.10 10.17
C ARG A 232 14.39 26.78 9.57
N HIS A 233 13.59 27.41 10.43
CA HIS A 233 12.53 28.33 10.02
C HIS A 233 13.10 29.71 9.73
#